data_c28fd9a1e92da07def2927b13f6db9d5
#
_entry.id   c28fd9a1e92da07def2927b13f6db9d5
#
_cell.length_a   1.000
_cell.length_b   1.000
_cell.length_c   1.000
_cell.angle_alpha   90.00
_cell.angle_beta   90.00
_cell.angle_gamma   90.00
#
_symmetry.space_group_name_H-M   'P 1'
#
loop_
_entity.id
_entity.type
_entity.pdbx_description
1 polymer ?
#
loop_
_entity_poly.entity_id
_entity_poly.type
_entity_poly.pdbx_seq_one_letter_code
_entity_poly.pdbx_strand_id
1 'polypeptide(L)'
;MSGADAAAPGPGGPGAGTRKLLYLDMDGVLVDFESGLARVPAEVQFEYGENQDRIPGIFSLMDPMPGALEAYEELCGLFDTFILSTAPWENPSAWVDKLLWAKKYLGELCTKRLILTHRKDLNRGDFLVDDRPNRGHVEEFHGEVIHFSSERFPDWETVLPYLRGKAKG
;
A
#
# COMPACT_ATOMS: atom_id res chain seq x y z
N MET A 1 -35.53 -3.50 -7.53
CA MET A 1 -35.03 -3.67 -6.15
C MET A 1 -33.93 -2.62 -5.92
N SER A 2 -34.28 -1.63 -5.09
CA SER A 2 -33.41 -0.48 -4.80
C SER A 2 -32.35 -0.91 -3.79
N GLY A 3 -31.09 -1.09 -4.23
CA GLY A 3 -29.94 -1.25 -3.34
C GLY A 3 -29.55 0.13 -2.80
N ALA A 4 -29.76 0.37 -1.53
CA ALA A 4 -29.30 1.56 -0.86
C ALA A 4 -27.76 1.59 -0.92
N ASP A 5 -27.22 2.54 -1.67
CA ASP A 5 -25.80 2.89 -1.67
C ASP A 5 -25.52 3.54 -0.31
N ALA A 6 -24.99 2.75 0.62
CA ALA A 6 -24.55 3.26 1.89
C ALA A 6 -23.37 4.19 1.65
N ALA A 7 -23.61 5.47 1.73
CA ALA A 7 -22.59 6.50 1.65
C ALA A 7 -21.53 6.23 2.74
N ALA A 8 -20.27 6.16 2.33
CA ALA A 8 -19.15 6.17 3.26
C ALA A 8 -19.27 7.41 4.19
N PRO A 9 -18.88 7.31 5.48
CA PRO A 9 -18.92 8.45 6.38
C PRO A 9 -18.11 9.59 5.78
N GLY A 10 -18.77 10.72 5.56
CA GLY A 10 -18.17 11.93 5.02
C GLY A 10 -17.10 12.49 5.96
N PRO A 11 -16.17 13.31 5.47
CA PRO A 11 -15.14 13.94 6.26
C PRO A 11 -15.75 14.81 7.35
N GLY A 12 -15.14 14.75 8.54
CA GLY A 12 -15.52 15.30 9.81
C GLY A 12 -16.13 16.70 9.81
N GLY A 13 -16.83 16.96 10.90
CA GLY A 13 -17.55 18.21 11.18
C GLY A 13 -16.66 19.46 11.20
N PRO A 14 -17.28 20.66 11.28
CA PRO A 14 -16.60 21.94 11.12
C PRO A 14 -15.57 22.18 12.23
N GLY A 15 -14.28 22.24 11.87
CA GLY A 15 -13.19 22.56 12.77
C GLY A 15 -11.91 21.74 12.63
N ALA A 16 -11.90 20.64 11.87
CA ALA A 16 -10.68 19.90 11.59
C ALA A 16 -10.01 20.48 10.32
N GLY A 17 -8.81 21.02 10.45
CA GLY A 17 -7.94 21.29 9.31
C GLY A 17 -7.88 20.06 8.40
N THR A 18 -7.84 20.26 7.09
CA THR A 18 -7.74 19.15 6.11
C THR A 18 -6.54 18.27 6.46
N ARG A 19 -6.78 16.97 6.72
CA ARG A 19 -5.69 16.03 6.95
C ARG A 19 -4.79 15.97 5.72
N LYS A 20 -3.48 15.85 5.98
CA LYS A 20 -2.50 15.62 4.91
C LYS A 20 -2.77 14.28 4.24
N LEU A 21 -2.51 14.22 2.93
CA LEU A 21 -2.74 13.03 2.12
C LEU A 21 -1.50 12.13 2.14
N LEU A 22 -1.71 10.89 2.56
CA LEU A 22 -0.67 9.87 2.68
C LEU A 22 -0.97 8.70 1.75
N TYR A 23 0.02 8.31 0.96
CA TYR A 23 0.01 7.09 0.17
C TYR A 23 0.93 6.04 0.76
N LEU A 24 0.47 4.78 0.77
CA LEU A 24 1.26 3.62 1.18
C LEU A 24 1.30 2.61 0.05
N ASP A 25 2.51 2.18 -0.35
CA ASP A 25 2.65 1.05 -1.27
C ASP A 25 2.24 -0.27 -0.59
N MET A 26 2.01 -1.31 -1.39
CA MET A 26 1.70 -2.64 -0.87
C MET A 26 2.97 -3.48 -0.73
N ASP A 27 3.52 -3.96 -1.84
CA ASP A 27 4.64 -4.90 -1.82
C ASP A 27 5.88 -4.29 -1.17
N GLY A 28 6.43 -4.98 -0.18
CA GLY A 28 7.61 -4.51 0.56
C GLY A 28 7.32 -3.42 1.60
N VAL A 29 6.09 -2.94 1.72
CA VAL A 29 5.65 -1.91 2.69
C VAL A 29 4.55 -2.45 3.60
N LEU A 30 3.37 -2.73 3.06
CA LEU A 30 2.26 -3.36 3.80
C LEU A 30 2.30 -4.88 3.69
N VAL A 31 2.81 -5.40 2.58
CA VAL A 31 2.75 -6.80 2.16
C VAL A 31 4.15 -7.39 2.11
N ASP A 32 4.32 -8.54 2.76
CA ASP A 32 5.54 -9.34 2.72
C ASP A 32 5.53 -10.27 1.50
N PHE A 33 6.19 -9.84 0.42
CA PHE A 33 6.28 -10.59 -0.84
C PHE A 33 6.95 -11.95 -0.64
N GLU A 34 8.01 -12.01 0.16
CA GLU A 34 8.77 -13.22 0.40
C GLU A 34 7.93 -14.31 1.09
N SER A 35 6.97 -13.90 1.94
CA SER A 35 6.04 -14.84 2.58
C SER A 35 5.16 -15.57 1.57
N GLY A 36 4.73 -14.90 0.52
CA GLY A 36 3.99 -15.49 -0.59
C GLY A 36 4.87 -16.40 -1.43
N LEU A 37 6.07 -15.94 -1.76
CA LEU A 37 7.02 -16.71 -2.55
C LEU A 37 7.43 -18.02 -1.86
N ALA A 38 7.61 -18.01 -0.54
CA ALA A 38 7.92 -19.20 0.25
C ALA A 38 6.83 -20.29 0.16
N ARG A 39 5.61 -19.95 -0.27
CA ARG A 39 4.49 -20.87 -0.46
C ARG A 39 4.35 -21.38 -1.89
N VAL A 40 5.18 -20.90 -2.81
CA VAL A 40 5.20 -21.34 -4.21
C VAL A 40 6.18 -22.50 -4.37
N PRO A 41 5.82 -23.60 -5.07
CA PRO A 41 6.74 -24.70 -5.35
C PRO A 41 8.03 -24.23 -6.05
N ALA A 42 9.17 -24.82 -5.67
CA ALA A 42 10.48 -24.40 -6.18
C ALA A 42 10.59 -24.50 -7.72
N GLU A 43 9.93 -25.49 -8.33
CA GLU A 43 9.90 -25.68 -9.76
C GLU A 43 9.23 -24.50 -10.47
N VAL A 44 8.14 -23.98 -9.88
CA VAL A 44 7.41 -22.82 -10.40
C VAL A 44 8.27 -21.55 -10.25
N GLN A 45 8.91 -21.37 -9.08
CA GLN A 45 9.82 -20.24 -8.87
C GLN A 45 10.95 -20.24 -9.90
N PHE A 46 11.53 -21.43 -10.19
CA PHE A 46 12.59 -21.59 -11.17
C PHE A 46 12.12 -21.25 -12.61
N GLU A 47 10.90 -21.66 -12.97
CA GLU A 47 10.31 -21.37 -14.28
C GLU A 47 10.18 -19.86 -14.53
N TYR A 48 9.75 -19.11 -13.51
CA TYR A 48 9.57 -17.65 -13.62
C TYR A 48 10.87 -16.84 -13.40
N GLY A 49 11.91 -17.44 -12.80
CA GLY A 49 13.20 -16.80 -12.59
C GLY A 49 13.09 -15.46 -11.84
N GLU A 50 13.53 -14.38 -12.46
CA GLU A 50 13.46 -13.02 -11.86
C GLU A 50 12.05 -12.39 -11.95
N ASN A 51 11.12 -13.00 -12.69
CA ASN A 51 9.78 -12.49 -12.91
C ASN A 51 8.74 -13.13 -11.97
N GLN A 52 9.09 -13.33 -10.73
CA GLN A 52 8.25 -14.03 -9.74
C GLN A 52 6.92 -13.31 -9.47
N ASP A 53 6.86 -12.01 -9.65
CA ASP A 53 5.64 -11.21 -9.59
C ASP A 53 4.62 -11.57 -10.69
N ARG A 54 5.03 -12.31 -11.72
CA ARG A 54 4.17 -12.81 -12.79
C ARG A 54 3.54 -14.18 -12.49
N ILE A 55 3.92 -14.83 -11.39
CA ILE A 55 3.33 -16.12 -10.98
C ILE A 55 1.84 -15.90 -10.68
N PRO A 56 0.93 -16.59 -11.39
CA PRO A 56 -0.50 -16.43 -11.16
C PRO A 56 -0.88 -16.78 -9.71
N GLY A 57 -1.65 -15.91 -9.07
CA GLY A 57 -2.14 -16.12 -7.71
C GLY A 57 -1.12 -15.82 -6.60
N ILE A 58 0.12 -15.46 -6.90
CA ILE A 58 1.15 -15.23 -5.86
C ILE A 58 0.73 -14.16 -4.85
N PHE A 59 0.04 -13.09 -5.28
CA PHE A 59 -0.40 -12.02 -4.39
C PHE A 59 -1.50 -12.44 -3.41
N SER A 60 -2.18 -13.57 -3.66
CA SER A 60 -3.14 -14.15 -2.70
C SER A 60 -2.48 -14.91 -1.55
N LEU A 61 -1.19 -15.21 -1.66
CA LEU A 61 -0.44 -16.03 -0.71
C LEU A 61 0.34 -15.23 0.33
N MET A 62 0.37 -13.91 0.21
CA MET A 62 1.24 -13.04 1.00
C MET A 62 0.65 -12.69 2.35
N ASP A 63 1.50 -12.64 3.36
CA ASP A 63 1.19 -12.14 4.70
C ASP A 63 1.42 -10.62 4.79
N PRO A 64 0.85 -9.94 5.80
CA PRO A 64 1.23 -8.57 6.11
C PRO A 64 2.69 -8.46 6.55
N MET A 65 3.33 -7.34 6.20
CA MET A 65 4.63 -6.98 6.75
C MET A 65 4.51 -6.80 8.28
N PRO A 66 5.53 -7.16 9.08
CA PRO A 66 5.50 -6.94 10.52
C PRO A 66 5.18 -5.49 10.89
N GLY A 67 4.20 -5.28 11.76
CA GLY A 67 3.76 -3.96 12.22
C GLY A 67 2.90 -3.17 11.21
N ALA A 68 2.66 -3.71 10.01
CA ALA A 68 1.95 -2.98 8.95
C ALA A 68 0.48 -2.73 9.27
N LEU A 69 -0.22 -3.69 9.87
CA LEU A 69 -1.65 -3.56 10.15
C LEU A 69 -1.91 -2.51 11.21
N GLU A 70 -1.15 -2.53 12.29
CA GLU A 70 -1.23 -1.54 13.38
C GLU A 70 -0.85 -0.14 12.88
N ALA A 71 0.20 -0.05 12.05
CA ALA A 71 0.61 1.20 11.43
C ALA A 71 -0.49 1.76 10.50
N TYR A 72 -1.09 0.92 9.66
CA TYR A 72 -2.16 1.32 8.76
C TYR A 72 -3.36 1.89 9.52
N GLU A 73 -3.83 1.20 10.56
CA GLU A 73 -4.94 1.63 11.40
C GLU A 73 -4.66 3.01 12.02
N GLU A 74 -3.49 3.18 12.63
CA GLU A 74 -3.10 4.45 13.25
C GLU A 74 -2.99 5.58 12.21
N LEU A 75 -2.35 5.31 11.07
CA LEU A 75 -2.16 6.31 10.00
C LEU A 75 -3.49 6.75 9.38
N CYS A 76 -4.49 5.88 9.29
CA CYS A 76 -5.85 6.26 8.88
C CYS A 76 -6.51 7.24 9.86
N GLY A 77 -6.13 7.22 11.13
CA GLY A 77 -6.56 8.20 12.13
C GLY A 77 -5.87 9.56 12.01
N LEU A 78 -4.64 9.59 11.51
CA LEU A 78 -3.79 10.79 11.45
C LEU A 78 -3.83 11.50 10.08
N PHE A 79 -3.97 10.74 9.00
CA PHE A 79 -3.91 11.22 7.62
C PHE A 79 -5.18 10.85 6.84
N ASP A 80 -5.36 11.47 5.70
CA ASP A 80 -6.22 10.94 4.65
C ASP A 80 -5.41 9.89 3.85
N THR A 81 -5.54 8.62 4.26
CA THR A 81 -4.64 7.54 3.84
C THR A 81 -5.23 6.72 2.72
N PHE A 82 -4.45 6.53 1.65
CA PHE A 82 -4.75 5.65 0.51
C PHE A 82 -3.63 4.64 0.29
N ILE A 83 -3.97 3.50 -0.29
CA ILE A 83 -3.03 2.52 -0.80
C ILE A 83 -2.74 2.89 -2.25
N LEU A 84 -1.46 3.00 -2.61
CA LEU A 84 -1.01 3.33 -3.96
C LEU A 84 0.01 2.29 -4.42
N SER A 85 -0.41 1.36 -5.24
CA SER A 85 0.38 0.20 -5.65
C SER A 85 0.42 0.01 -7.15
N THR A 86 1.43 -0.68 -7.64
CA THR A 86 1.51 -1.14 -9.04
C THR A 86 1.19 -2.62 -9.08
N ALA A 87 0.29 -3.03 -9.97
CA ALA A 87 0.06 -4.44 -10.26
C ALA A 87 0.82 -4.82 -11.54
N PRO A 88 1.56 -5.96 -11.57
CA PRO A 88 2.29 -6.41 -12.76
C PRO A 88 1.37 -6.53 -13.98
N TRP A 89 1.79 -5.95 -15.09
CA TRP A 89 0.99 -5.93 -16.32
C TRP A 89 0.72 -7.33 -16.86
N GLU A 90 1.70 -8.25 -16.79
CA GLU A 90 1.60 -9.62 -17.25
C GLU A 90 0.96 -10.59 -16.25
N ASN A 91 0.49 -10.09 -15.08
CA ASN A 91 -0.19 -10.91 -14.10
C ASN A 91 -1.59 -10.36 -13.80
N PRO A 92 -2.61 -10.71 -14.58
CA PRO A 92 -3.98 -10.24 -14.36
C PRO A 92 -4.53 -10.57 -12.96
N SER A 93 -4.15 -11.72 -12.38
CA SER A 93 -4.57 -12.11 -11.04
C SER A 93 -4.11 -11.14 -9.96
N ALA A 94 -2.95 -10.47 -10.15
CA ALA A 94 -2.43 -9.50 -9.20
C ALA A 94 -3.39 -8.34 -8.94
N TRP A 95 -4.14 -7.90 -9.94
CA TRP A 95 -5.12 -6.81 -9.81
C TRP A 95 -6.25 -7.17 -8.86
N VAL A 96 -6.81 -8.37 -9.02
CA VAL A 96 -7.89 -8.88 -8.16
C VAL A 96 -7.33 -9.24 -6.79
N ASP A 97 -6.20 -9.94 -6.73
CA ASP A 97 -5.59 -10.43 -5.49
C ASP A 97 -5.19 -9.28 -4.57
N LYS A 98 -4.67 -8.18 -5.09
CA LYS A 98 -4.36 -6.97 -4.30
C LYS A 98 -5.61 -6.38 -3.66
N LEU A 99 -6.72 -6.30 -4.39
CA LEU A 99 -8.00 -5.85 -3.83
C LEU A 99 -8.49 -6.81 -2.73
N LEU A 100 -8.44 -8.11 -2.97
CA LEU A 100 -8.88 -9.11 -1.99
C LEU A 100 -8.00 -9.13 -0.76
N TRP A 101 -6.68 -8.98 -0.93
CA TRP A 101 -5.73 -8.85 0.17
C TRP A 101 -6.05 -7.62 1.06
N ALA A 102 -6.25 -6.46 0.44
CA ALA A 102 -6.61 -5.24 1.15
C ALA A 102 -7.91 -5.41 1.96
N LYS A 103 -8.95 -5.97 1.35
CA LYS A 103 -10.21 -6.27 2.05
C LYS A 103 -10.02 -7.23 3.23
N LYS A 104 -9.21 -8.28 3.06
CA LYS A 104 -8.97 -9.29 4.08
C LYS A 104 -8.25 -8.74 5.30
N TYR A 105 -7.19 -7.97 5.09
CA TYR A 105 -6.28 -7.55 6.15
C TYR A 105 -6.53 -6.14 6.68
N LEU A 106 -7.01 -5.22 5.84
CA LEU A 106 -7.21 -3.82 6.21
C LEU A 106 -8.68 -3.47 6.45
N GLY A 107 -9.60 -4.35 6.06
CA GLY A 107 -11.03 -4.26 6.37
C GLY A 107 -11.70 -2.99 5.84
N GLU A 108 -12.62 -2.45 6.64
CA GLU A 108 -13.43 -1.27 6.30
C GLU A 108 -12.60 0.00 6.04
N LEU A 109 -11.44 0.13 6.70
CA LEU A 109 -10.56 1.30 6.56
C LEU A 109 -10.03 1.50 5.14
N CYS A 110 -9.92 0.43 4.35
CA CYS A 110 -9.45 0.51 2.96
C CYS A 110 -10.57 0.69 1.93
N THR A 111 -11.83 0.80 2.35
CA THR A 111 -12.98 0.88 1.44
C THR A 111 -12.85 2.08 0.51
N LYS A 112 -12.79 1.81 -0.81
CA LYS A 112 -12.62 2.82 -1.88
C LYS A 112 -11.31 3.63 -1.75
N ARG A 113 -10.27 3.06 -1.11
CA ARG A 113 -8.98 3.70 -0.85
C ARG A 113 -7.80 2.91 -1.43
N LEU A 114 -8.02 2.10 -2.45
CA LEU A 114 -7.00 1.38 -3.19
C LEU A 114 -6.88 1.96 -4.59
N ILE A 115 -5.68 2.40 -4.95
CA ILE A 115 -5.31 2.88 -6.28
C ILE A 115 -4.25 1.95 -6.84
N LEU A 116 -4.54 1.32 -7.98
CA LEU A 116 -3.57 0.54 -8.75
C LEU A 116 -3.15 1.34 -9.98
N THR A 117 -1.86 1.62 -10.11
CA THR A 117 -1.33 2.46 -11.17
C THR A 117 0.12 2.13 -11.50
N HIS A 118 0.53 2.32 -12.75
CA HIS A 118 1.93 2.31 -13.18
C HIS A 118 2.58 3.70 -13.11
N ARG A 119 1.81 4.74 -12.77
CA ARG A 119 2.23 6.14 -12.72
C ARG A 119 1.88 6.74 -11.35
N LYS A 120 2.73 6.47 -10.36
CA LYS A 120 2.53 6.99 -8.99
C LYS A 120 2.65 8.51 -8.92
N ASP A 121 3.45 9.11 -9.80
CA ASP A 121 3.64 10.56 -9.95
C ASP A 121 2.37 11.33 -10.32
N LEU A 122 1.40 10.69 -10.99
CA LEU A 122 0.13 11.33 -11.33
C LEU A 122 -0.80 11.50 -10.13
N ASN A 123 -0.49 10.87 -9.00
CA ASN A 123 -1.26 10.98 -7.77
C ASN A 123 -0.62 12.03 -6.87
N ARG A 124 -1.36 13.11 -6.63
CA ARG A 124 -0.89 14.22 -5.78
C ARG A 124 -1.14 13.90 -4.32
N GLY A 125 -0.14 14.03 -3.48
CA GLY A 125 -0.22 13.81 -2.05
C GLY A 125 0.96 14.44 -1.31
N ASP A 126 0.87 14.48 0.01
CA ASP A 126 1.93 15.07 0.85
C ASP A 126 3.05 14.07 1.09
N PHE A 127 2.71 12.79 1.26
CA PHE A 127 3.66 11.71 1.57
C PHE A 127 3.36 10.45 0.78
N LEU A 128 4.43 9.74 0.44
CA LEU A 128 4.39 8.39 -0.13
C LEU A 128 5.42 7.50 0.59
N VAL A 129 4.97 6.41 1.18
CA VAL A 129 5.85 5.35 1.71
C VAL A 129 6.00 4.28 0.65
N ASP A 130 7.21 4.06 0.17
CA ASP A 130 7.51 3.14 -0.93
C ASP A 130 8.89 2.50 -0.73
N ASP A 131 9.06 1.22 -1.03
CA ASP A 131 10.34 0.51 -0.92
C ASP A 131 11.19 0.58 -2.20
N ARG A 132 10.61 1.09 -3.30
CA ARG A 132 11.25 1.16 -4.62
C ARG A 132 11.17 2.55 -5.23
N PRO A 133 11.98 3.50 -4.74
CA PRO A 133 11.89 4.90 -5.16
C PRO A 133 12.19 5.15 -6.65
N ASN A 134 12.76 4.16 -7.36
CA ASN A 134 13.10 4.23 -8.78
C ASN A 134 12.10 3.48 -9.68
N ARG A 135 10.94 3.06 -9.16
CA ARG A 135 9.91 2.35 -9.93
C ARG A 135 8.58 3.07 -9.90
N GLY A 136 7.78 2.92 -10.96
CA GLY A 136 6.44 3.51 -11.04
C GLY A 136 6.45 5.03 -11.04
N HIS A 137 7.54 5.66 -11.49
CA HIS A 137 7.76 7.12 -11.49
C HIS A 137 7.69 7.74 -10.08
N VAL A 138 8.09 6.99 -9.04
CA VAL A 138 8.12 7.50 -7.66
C VAL A 138 9.08 8.69 -7.52
N GLU A 139 10.18 8.71 -8.28
CA GLU A 139 11.15 9.81 -8.31
C GLU A 139 10.55 11.14 -8.79
N GLU A 140 9.41 11.10 -9.50
CA GLU A 140 8.67 12.27 -9.97
C GLU A 140 7.50 12.65 -9.05
N PHE A 141 7.30 11.94 -7.94
CA PHE A 141 6.24 12.24 -6.99
C PHE A 141 6.46 13.61 -6.33
N HIS A 142 5.43 14.45 -6.29
CA HIS A 142 5.55 15.84 -5.83
C HIS A 142 5.71 15.99 -4.32
N GLY A 143 5.23 15.05 -3.53
CA GLY A 143 5.34 15.07 -2.08
C GLY A 143 6.64 14.47 -1.56
N GLU A 144 6.72 14.27 -0.27
CA GLU A 144 7.87 13.61 0.35
C GLU A 144 7.76 12.08 0.19
N VAL A 145 8.80 11.47 -0.36
CA VAL A 145 8.93 10.01 -0.45
C VAL A 145 9.71 9.49 0.76
N ILE A 146 9.08 8.60 1.52
CA ILE A 146 9.70 7.87 2.63
C ILE A 146 10.14 6.51 2.09
N HIS A 147 11.46 6.34 1.92
CA HIS A 147 12.04 5.12 1.37
C HIS A 147 12.04 4.01 2.44
N PHE A 148 11.00 3.19 2.43
CA PHE A 148 10.87 2.02 3.31
C PHE A 148 11.95 0.98 3.00
N SER A 149 12.39 0.23 3.99
CA SER A 149 13.52 -0.72 3.90
C SER A 149 14.87 -0.07 3.57
N SER A 150 15.01 1.25 3.77
CA SER A 150 16.28 1.95 3.71
C SER A 150 16.98 1.95 5.08
N GLU A 151 18.26 2.37 5.11
CA GLU A 151 18.99 2.54 6.36
C GLU A 151 18.26 3.50 7.33
N ARG A 152 17.66 4.57 6.79
CA ARG A 152 16.92 5.56 7.59
C ARG A 152 15.56 5.06 8.07
N PHE A 153 14.88 4.27 7.26
CA PHE A 153 13.52 3.79 7.50
C PHE A 153 13.43 2.28 7.28
N PRO A 154 14.09 1.46 8.12
CA PRO A 154 14.18 0.01 7.88
C PRO A 154 12.85 -0.71 8.04
N ASP A 155 11.93 -0.19 8.83
CA ASP A 155 10.70 -0.86 9.24
C ASP A 155 9.62 0.13 9.70
N TRP A 156 8.47 -0.41 10.08
CA TRP A 156 7.34 0.36 10.62
C TRP A 156 7.62 0.97 12.00
N GLU A 157 8.49 0.37 12.80
CA GLU A 157 8.87 0.94 14.12
C GLU A 157 9.58 2.28 13.95
N THR A 158 10.26 2.48 12.82
CA THR A 158 10.96 3.72 12.48
C THR A 158 10.07 4.70 11.71
N VAL A 159 9.30 4.21 10.74
CA VAL A 159 8.46 5.05 9.86
C VAL A 159 7.30 5.68 10.64
N LEU A 160 6.64 4.90 11.50
CA LEU A 160 5.44 5.37 12.19
C LEU A 160 5.68 6.59 13.10
N PRO A 161 6.72 6.62 13.96
CA PRO A 161 7.03 7.81 14.75
C PRO A 161 7.37 9.04 13.88
N TYR A 162 8.04 8.83 12.75
CA TYR A 162 8.34 9.90 11.81
C TYR A 162 7.06 10.53 11.24
N LEU A 163 6.13 9.69 10.76
CA LEU A 163 4.85 10.16 10.23
C LEU A 163 3.97 10.81 11.30
N ARG A 164 3.98 10.31 12.54
CA ARG A 164 3.29 10.99 13.68
C ARG A 164 3.76 12.44 13.84
N GLY A 165 5.06 12.68 13.70
CA GLY A 165 5.62 14.03 13.73
C GLY A 165 5.11 14.90 12.59
N LYS A 166 5.00 14.33 11.39
CA LYS A 166 4.51 15.04 10.19
C LYS A 166 3.01 15.35 10.23
N ALA A 167 2.21 14.56 10.92
CA ALA A 167 0.78 14.79 11.06
C ALA A 167 0.46 16.05 11.88
N LYS A 168 1.34 16.41 12.82
CA LYS A 168 1.16 17.54 13.76
C LYS A 168 1.60 18.89 13.20
N GLY A 169 2.36 18.90 12.12
CA GLY A 169 2.84 20.10 11.41
C GLY A 169 2.04 20.35 10.16
#